data_a05bcefb045a76f057a58336204a5f9c
#
_entry.id   a05bcefb045a76f057a58336204a5f9c
#
_cell.length_a   1.000
_cell.length_b   1.000
_cell.length_c   1.000
_cell.angle_alpha   90.00
_cell.angle_beta   90.00
_cell.angle_gamma   90.00
#
_symmetry.space_group_name_H-M   'P 1'
#
loop_
_entity.id
_entity.type
_entity.pdbx_description
1 polymer ?
#
loop_
_entity_poly.entity_id
_entity_poly.type
_entity_poly.pdbx_seq_one_letter_code
_entity_poly.pdbx_strand_id
1 'polypeptide(L)'
;DEMTIIETVSATGKIQPEIEVKISSEVSGEVIELPIKEGQQVKKGDLLVKINPDIYVSGVNRTAATLSTTKAGLSQADAQVKEAKANYDRNKTLFDKGVISKAEWDRVVSAYEVAVASKQSAYYNVASANATLTEARDNLRRTTIYAPADGTISLLSVELGERVLGTQQMAGTEILRVANLNNMEVEVDVNENDIVKISIGDEAKIEVDAYLKKEFKGIVTSISNSASTALTADQVTNFKVKVRILKESYEDLLEGKPANYSPFRPGMTATVDIITKRREKVIGVPISAVVIKEDTTSVKKDIMAELEKEEKEKKGTYKPDQKYECVFVKVGDKAKLRVVKTGIQDDTNIEIISGLKKGEEIITGPYTMVSKDLVSNDKVKTEDKSSSKK
;
A
#
# COMPACT_ATOMS: atom_id res chain seq x y z
N ASP A 1 -10.96 -19.58 -35.47
CA ASP A 1 -11.53 -20.64 -34.65
C ASP A 1 -12.18 -20.06 -33.40
N GLU A 2 -13.12 -20.81 -32.79
CA GLU A 2 -13.64 -20.45 -31.48
C GLU A 2 -12.60 -20.84 -30.39
N MET A 3 -12.25 -19.89 -29.55
CA MET A 3 -11.29 -20.10 -28.45
C MET A 3 -11.64 -19.25 -27.24
N THR A 4 -10.98 -19.51 -26.14
CA THR A 4 -11.04 -18.66 -24.96
C THR A 4 -9.89 -17.68 -25.05
N ILE A 5 -10.18 -16.39 -24.96
CA ILE A 5 -9.18 -15.32 -24.93
C ILE A 5 -9.18 -14.71 -23.53
N ILE A 6 -7.99 -14.55 -22.99
CA ILE A 6 -7.74 -14.01 -21.65
C ILE A 6 -6.86 -12.78 -21.82
N GLU A 7 -7.40 -11.62 -21.49
CA GLU A 7 -6.61 -10.40 -21.44
C GLU A 7 -5.84 -10.36 -20.12
N THR A 8 -4.52 -10.29 -20.18
CA THR A 8 -3.64 -10.25 -19.01
C THR A 8 -2.83 -8.96 -19.00
N VAL A 9 -2.53 -8.49 -17.81
CA VAL A 9 -1.58 -7.40 -17.58
C VAL A 9 -0.43 -7.98 -16.78
N SER A 10 0.75 -8.01 -17.41
CA SER A 10 1.98 -8.51 -16.79
C SER A 10 2.72 -7.39 -16.08
N ALA A 11 3.09 -7.61 -14.84
CA ALA A 11 3.87 -6.66 -14.05
C ALA A 11 4.86 -7.40 -13.15
N THR A 12 6.00 -6.78 -12.88
CA THR A 12 7.02 -7.32 -11.98
C THR A 12 7.01 -6.57 -10.65
N GLY A 13 7.37 -7.29 -9.60
CA GLY A 13 7.39 -6.69 -8.27
C GLY A 13 8.13 -7.52 -7.24
N LYS A 14 7.93 -7.16 -5.97
CA LYS A 14 8.57 -7.84 -4.85
C LYS A 14 7.53 -8.45 -3.92
N ILE A 15 7.86 -9.63 -3.42
CA ILE A 15 7.08 -10.29 -2.39
C ILE A 15 7.35 -9.59 -1.06
N GLN A 16 6.28 -9.26 -0.36
CA GLN A 16 6.33 -8.66 0.97
C GLN A 16 5.24 -9.27 1.86
N PRO A 17 5.37 -9.20 3.19
CA PRO A 17 4.30 -9.59 4.09
C PRO A 17 3.15 -8.59 4.00
N GLU A 18 1.91 -9.07 4.13
CA GLU A 18 0.71 -8.22 4.16
C GLU A 18 0.76 -7.20 5.31
N ILE A 19 1.32 -7.61 6.46
CA ILE A 19 1.50 -6.77 7.64
C ILE A 19 2.97 -6.82 8.04
N GLU A 20 3.64 -5.68 7.98
CA GLU A 20 4.99 -5.47 8.50
C GLU A 20 5.01 -4.23 9.40
N VAL A 21 5.51 -4.40 10.61
CA VAL A 21 5.68 -3.31 11.57
C VAL A 21 7.17 -2.99 11.69
N LYS A 22 7.56 -1.80 11.26
CA LYS A 22 8.90 -1.25 11.46
C LYS A 22 9.00 -0.70 12.87
N ILE A 23 10.00 -1.15 13.61
CA ILE A 23 10.27 -0.73 14.97
C ILE A 23 11.56 0.10 14.98
N SER A 24 11.40 1.38 15.34
CA SER A 24 12.50 2.34 15.44
C SER A 24 12.67 2.79 16.88
N SER A 25 13.88 3.23 17.21
CA SER A 25 14.15 3.80 18.54
C SER A 25 13.49 5.17 18.70
N GLU A 26 12.77 5.34 19.80
CA GLU A 26 12.21 6.65 20.20
C GLU A 26 13.15 7.42 21.15
N VAL A 27 14.18 6.76 21.66
CA VAL A 27 15.15 7.31 22.60
C VAL A 27 16.57 6.97 22.18
N SER A 28 17.55 7.78 22.55
CA SER A 28 18.95 7.57 22.19
C SER A 28 19.68 6.83 23.30
N GLY A 29 20.52 5.85 22.92
CA GLY A 29 21.33 5.11 23.89
C GLY A 29 22.02 3.91 23.29
N GLU A 30 22.74 3.15 24.06
CA GLU A 30 23.40 1.91 23.70
C GLU A 30 22.47 0.72 23.92
N VAL A 31 22.45 -0.22 23.00
CA VAL A 31 21.70 -1.48 23.12
C VAL A 31 22.42 -2.40 24.08
N ILE A 32 21.85 -2.61 25.27
CA ILE A 32 22.45 -3.44 26.35
C ILE A 32 21.90 -4.86 26.40
N GLU A 33 20.72 -5.10 25.80
CA GLU A 33 20.09 -6.42 25.78
C GLU A 33 19.34 -6.60 24.46
N LEU A 34 19.64 -7.72 23.77
CA LEU A 34 19.08 -8.09 22.48
C LEU A 34 18.83 -9.61 22.45
N PRO A 35 17.75 -10.09 23.11
CA PRO A 35 17.51 -11.52 23.29
C PRO A 35 16.98 -12.23 22.06
N ILE A 36 16.87 -11.55 20.92
CA ILE A 36 16.23 -11.98 19.72
C ILE A 36 17.22 -12.17 18.57
N LYS A 37 16.81 -12.97 17.56
CA LYS A 37 17.59 -13.20 16.34
C LYS A 37 16.70 -13.02 15.11
N GLU A 38 17.29 -12.68 13.99
CA GLU A 38 16.60 -12.65 12.71
C GLU A 38 15.97 -14.02 12.38
N GLY A 39 14.73 -14.02 11.87
CA GLY A 39 13.95 -15.22 11.62
C GLY A 39 13.27 -15.83 12.86
N GLN A 40 13.48 -15.29 14.05
CA GLN A 40 12.84 -15.77 15.29
C GLN A 40 11.39 -15.31 15.35
N GLN A 41 10.52 -16.20 15.85
CA GLN A 41 9.14 -15.87 16.16
C GLN A 41 9.02 -15.16 17.51
N VAL A 42 8.20 -14.13 17.54
CA VAL A 42 7.90 -13.34 18.74
C VAL A 42 6.39 -13.22 18.92
N LYS A 43 5.97 -13.14 20.17
CA LYS A 43 4.59 -12.87 20.56
C LYS A 43 4.45 -11.44 21.03
N LYS A 44 3.25 -10.88 20.91
CA LYS A 44 2.95 -9.56 21.45
C LYS A 44 3.33 -9.47 22.94
N GLY A 45 4.16 -8.48 23.26
CA GLY A 45 4.66 -8.26 24.62
C GLY A 45 6.00 -8.91 24.92
N ASP A 46 6.60 -9.69 24.01
CA ASP A 46 7.96 -10.20 24.19
C ASP A 46 8.99 -9.05 24.15
N LEU A 47 10.03 -9.16 24.96
CA LEU A 47 11.12 -8.19 24.97
C LEU A 47 11.93 -8.34 23.69
N LEU A 48 12.05 -7.24 22.95
CA LEU A 48 12.82 -7.20 21.72
C LEU A 48 14.20 -6.59 21.95
N VAL A 49 14.22 -5.39 22.50
CA VAL A 49 15.45 -4.63 22.69
C VAL A 49 15.36 -3.83 23.97
N LYS A 50 16.49 -3.72 24.69
CA LYS A 50 16.63 -2.83 25.84
C LYS A 50 17.83 -1.91 25.64
N ILE A 51 17.53 -0.63 25.69
CA ILE A 51 18.50 0.47 25.58
C ILE A 51 18.94 0.83 27.01
N ASN A 52 20.17 1.27 27.15
CA ASN A 52 20.74 1.66 28.47
C ASN A 52 19.85 2.72 29.15
N PRO A 53 19.22 2.40 30.30
CA PRO A 53 18.26 3.27 30.95
C PRO A 53 18.89 4.28 31.94
N ASP A 54 20.21 4.24 32.20
CA ASP A 54 20.84 4.95 33.30
C ASP A 54 20.58 6.46 33.33
N ILE A 55 20.68 7.09 32.16
CA ILE A 55 20.41 8.53 31.98
C ILE A 55 18.94 8.84 32.27
N TYR A 56 18.03 7.97 31.80
CA TYR A 56 16.58 8.13 31.99
C TYR A 56 16.15 7.89 33.42
N VAL A 57 16.75 6.89 34.10
CA VAL A 57 16.54 6.63 35.53
C VAL A 57 16.99 7.85 36.34
N SER A 58 18.16 8.40 36.05
CA SER A 58 18.66 9.63 36.69
C SER A 58 17.73 10.81 36.44
N GLY A 59 17.17 10.94 35.26
CA GLY A 59 16.16 11.93 34.90
C GLY A 59 14.87 11.80 35.73
N VAL A 60 14.33 10.59 35.86
CA VAL A 60 13.17 10.30 36.72
C VAL A 60 13.45 10.66 38.18
N ASN A 61 14.60 10.27 38.72
CA ASN A 61 14.96 10.58 40.11
C ASN A 61 15.03 12.10 40.35
N ARG A 62 15.64 12.85 39.42
CA ARG A 62 15.72 14.31 39.48
C ARG A 62 14.33 14.97 39.47
N THR A 63 13.45 14.57 38.52
CA THR A 63 12.12 15.13 38.44
C THR A 63 11.23 14.73 39.61
N ALA A 64 11.40 13.53 40.15
CA ALA A 64 10.73 13.08 41.37
C ALA A 64 11.13 13.93 42.60
N ALA A 65 12.43 14.27 42.73
CA ALA A 65 12.90 15.18 43.78
C ALA A 65 12.26 16.58 43.61
N THR A 66 12.21 17.11 42.41
CA THR A 66 11.54 18.40 42.11
C THR A 66 10.05 18.37 42.52
N LEU A 67 9.33 17.28 42.17
CA LEU A 67 7.94 17.11 42.60
C LEU A 67 7.80 17.09 44.11
N SER A 68 8.73 16.47 44.83
CA SER A 68 8.72 16.46 46.31
C SER A 68 8.92 17.84 46.90
N THR A 69 9.80 18.64 46.33
CA THR A 69 10.00 20.05 46.71
C THR A 69 8.75 20.92 46.46
N THR A 70 8.11 20.78 45.30
CA THR A 70 6.89 21.53 45.01
C THR A 70 5.72 21.11 45.90
N LYS A 71 5.61 19.83 46.28
CA LYS A 71 4.62 19.35 47.25
C LYS A 71 4.87 19.95 48.64
N ALA A 72 6.12 20.09 49.07
CA ALA A 72 6.44 20.79 50.33
C ALA A 72 5.99 22.26 50.28
N GLY A 73 6.21 22.94 49.15
CA GLY A 73 5.70 24.30 48.91
C GLY A 73 4.17 24.42 49.00
N LEU A 74 3.44 23.43 48.43
CA LEU A 74 1.98 23.37 48.58
C LEU A 74 1.57 23.18 50.05
N SER A 75 2.24 22.34 50.81
CA SER A 75 1.98 22.13 52.23
C SER A 75 2.22 23.39 53.03
N GLN A 76 3.25 24.18 52.71
CA GLN A 76 3.49 25.49 53.30
C GLN A 76 2.37 26.49 53.00
N ALA A 77 1.93 26.59 51.72
CA ALA A 77 0.84 27.44 51.32
C ALA A 77 -0.50 27.02 51.99
N ASP A 78 -0.75 25.73 52.16
CA ASP A 78 -1.90 25.21 52.90
C ASP A 78 -1.90 25.61 54.37
N ALA A 79 -0.74 25.60 55.03
CA ALA A 79 -0.58 26.09 56.39
C ALA A 79 -0.89 27.60 56.49
N GLN A 80 -0.41 28.40 55.52
CA GLN A 80 -0.69 29.82 55.45
C GLN A 80 -2.19 30.12 55.25
N VAL A 81 -2.88 29.33 54.42
CA VAL A 81 -4.35 29.46 54.28
C VAL A 81 -5.05 29.13 55.61
N LYS A 82 -4.62 28.10 56.33
CA LYS A 82 -5.22 27.76 57.64
C LYS A 82 -5.05 28.88 58.65
N GLU A 83 -3.86 29.49 58.71
CA GLU A 83 -3.60 30.64 59.58
C GLU A 83 -4.46 31.84 59.19
N ALA A 84 -4.47 32.21 57.88
CA ALA A 84 -5.27 33.34 57.38
C ALA A 84 -6.76 33.13 57.61
N LYS A 85 -7.26 31.89 57.43
CA LYS A 85 -8.63 31.50 57.69
C LYS A 85 -9.00 31.65 59.15
N ALA A 86 -8.18 31.18 60.07
CA ALA A 86 -8.42 31.33 61.51
C ALA A 86 -8.48 32.81 61.93
N ASN A 87 -7.65 33.66 61.31
CA ASN A 87 -7.69 35.12 61.47
C ASN A 87 -8.97 35.70 60.91
N TYR A 88 -9.36 35.30 59.71
CA TYR A 88 -10.63 35.73 59.05
C TYR A 88 -11.82 35.37 59.92
N ASP A 89 -11.97 34.14 60.37
CA ASP A 89 -13.11 33.65 61.17
C ASP A 89 -13.23 34.44 62.52
N ARG A 90 -12.10 34.70 63.15
CA ARG A 90 -12.02 35.48 64.39
C ARG A 90 -12.45 36.96 64.16
N ASN A 91 -11.86 37.60 63.16
CA ASN A 91 -12.17 39.00 62.86
C ASN A 91 -13.59 39.19 62.29
N LYS A 92 -14.16 38.21 61.61
CA LYS A 92 -15.55 38.20 61.19
C LYS A 92 -16.48 38.34 62.39
N THR A 93 -16.23 37.54 63.44
CA THR A 93 -17.04 37.64 64.67
C THR A 93 -16.94 39.01 65.35
N LEU A 94 -15.74 39.63 65.31
CA LEU A 94 -15.56 41.00 65.87
C LEU A 94 -16.20 42.09 65.05
N PHE A 95 -16.16 41.94 63.71
CA PHE A 95 -16.85 42.88 62.79
C PHE A 95 -18.36 42.78 62.93
N ASP A 96 -18.91 41.59 63.03
CA ASP A 96 -20.39 41.39 63.25
C ASP A 96 -20.86 41.94 64.54
N LYS A 97 -19.97 42.07 65.54
CA LYS A 97 -20.21 42.70 66.83
C LYS A 97 -19.93 44.24 66.83
N GLY A 98 -19.51 44.81 65.71
CA GLY A 98 -19.18 46.25 65.61
C GLY A 98 -17.87 46.65 66.33
N VAL A 99 -17.00 45.74 66.66
CA VAL A 99 -15.75 45.97 67.45
C VAL A 99 -14.58 46.49 66.59
N ILE A 100 -14.54 46.12 65.27
CA ILE A 100 -13.50 46.56 64.35
C ILE A 100 -14.06 47.40 63.22
N SER A 101 -13.19 48.23 62.62
CA SER A 101 -13.60 49.10 61.48
C SER A 101 -13.72 48.28 60.18
N LYS A 102 -14.51 48.87 59.22
CA LYS A 102 -14.60 48.24 57.89
C LYS A 102 -13.26 48.15 57.19
N ALA A 103 -12.40 49.13 57.34
CA ALA A 103 -11.05 49.13 56.72
C ALA A 103 -10.18 47.99 57.28
N GLU A 104 -10.27 47.71 58.57
CA GLU A 104 -9.55 46.56 59.18
C GLU A 104 -10.13 45.22 58.71
N TRP A 105 -11.45 45.12 58.62
CA TRP A 105 -12.11 43.93 58.07
C TRP A 105 -11.71 43.68 56.60
N ASP A 106 -11.77 44.70 55.72
CA ASP A 106 -11.37 44.55 54.31
C ASP A 106 -9.90 44.10 54.15
N ARG A 107 -9.01 44.52 55.06
CA ARG A 107 -7.61 44.08 55.12
C ARG A 107 -7.51 42.57 55.41
N VAL A 108 -8.28 42.07 56.38
CA VAL A 108 -8.27 40.66 56.77
C VAL A 108 -8.87 39.81 55.64
N VAL A 109 -9.94 40.26 55.00
CA VAL A 109 -10.52 39.58 53.84
C VAL A 109 -9.49 39.44 52.70
N SER A 110 -8.84 40.55 52.33
CA SER A 110 -7.83 40.56 51.28
C SER A 110 -6.63 39.64 51.62
N ALA A 111 -6.19 39.60 52.90
CA ALA A 111 -5.13 38.71 53.32
C ALA A 111 -5.49 37.22 53.19
N TYR A 112 -6.76 36.88 53.50
CA TYR A 112 -7.24 35.50 53.30
C TYR A 112 -7.34 35.14 51.81
N GLU A 113 -7.87 36.04 50.98
CA GLU A 113 -7.97 35.83 49.55
C GLU A 113 -6.59 35.65 48.89
N VAL A 114 -5.61 36.45 49.28
CA VAL A 114 -4.20 36.29 48.83
C VAL A 114 -3.64 34.92 49.22
N ALA A 115 -3.88 34.47 50.47
CA ALA A 115 -3.42 33.16 50.92
C ALA A 115 -4.07 32.01 50.09
N VAL A 116 -5.38 32.12 49.82
CA VAL A 116 -6.11 31.15 48.97
C VAL A 116 -5.53 31.13 47.54
N ALA A 117 -5.32 32.31 46.95
CA ALA A 117 -4.71 32.41 45.62
C ALA A 117 -3.30 31.83 45.55
N SER A 118 -2.49 32.06 46.63
CA SER A 118 -1.14 31.47 46.74
C SER A 118 -1.18 29.93 46.82
N LYS A 119 -2.10 29.34 47.62
CA LYS A 119 -2.33 27.89 47.63
C LYS A 119 -2.72 27.36 46.24
N GLN A 120 -3.62 28.07 45.56
CA GLN A 120 -4.05 27.66 44.20
C GLN A 120 -2.87 27.66 43.21
N SER A 121 -2.01 28.67 43.30
CA SER A 121 -0.79 28.74 42.49
C SER A 121 0.17 27.55 42.83
N ALA A 122 0.40 27.28 44.10
CA ALA A 122 1.23 26.16 44.55
C ALA A 122 0.66 24.80 44.07
N TYR A 123 -0.67 24.67 44.09
CA TYR A 123 -1.34 23.47 43.54
C TYR A 123 -1.05 23.25 42.03
N TYR A 124 -1.13 24.29 41.23
CA TYR A 124 -0.79 24.19 39.82
C TYR A 124 0.68 23.95 39.56
N ASN A 125 1.58 24.43 40.41
CA ASN A 125 3.00 24.11 40.36
C ASN A 125 3.25 22.61 40.61
N VAL A 126 2.53 22.00 41.54
CA VAL A 126 2.57 20.54 41.77
C VAL A 126 2.05 19.77 40.58
N ALA A 127 0.95 20.23 39.94
CA ALA A 127 0.41 19.60 38.77
C ALA A 127 1.41 19.65 37.59
N SER A 128 2.06 20.79 37.36
CA SER A 128 3.12 20.96 36.37
C SER A 128 4.32 20.03 36.64
N ALA A 129 4.83 20.00 37.86
CA ALA A 129 5.94 19.12 38.20
C ALA A 129 5.58 17.62 38.08
N ASN A 130 4.33 17.25 38.34
CA ASN A 130 3.85 15.89 38.14
C ASN A 130 3.79 15.51 36.67
N ALA A 131 3.39 16.43 35.78
CA ALA A 131 3.40 16.23 34.35
C ALA A 131 4.83 15.98 33.82
N THR A 132 5.80 16.78 34.28
CA THR A 132 7.21 16.59 33.92
C THR A 132 7.76 15.24 34.42
N LEU A 133 7.36 14.79 35.62
CA LEU A 133 7.73 13.46 36.11
C LEU A 133 7.14 12.34 35.25
N THR A 134 5.89 12.50 34.81
CA THR A 134 5.24 11.53 33.92
C THR A 134 5.99 11.44 32.61
N GLU A 135 6.35 12.56 32.00
CA GLU A 135 7.16 12.60 30.78
C GLU A 135 8.52 11.88 30.96
N ALA A 136 9.22 12.12 32.08
CA ALA A 136 10.47 11.42 32.34
C ALA A 136 10.29 9.90 32.49
N ARG A 137 9.17 9.46 33.09
CA ARG A 137 8.83 8.03 33.20
C ARG A 137 8.49 7.42 31.85
N ASP A 138 7.80 8.14 31.01
CA ASP A 138 7.47 7.69 29.65
C ASP A 138 8.75 7.51 28.83
N ASN A 139 9.70 8.44 28.92
CA ASN A 139 10.99 8.30 28.25
C ASN A 139 11.78 7.09 28.79
N LEU A 140 11.73 6.83 30.09
CA LEU A 140 12.33 5.61 30.69
C LEU A 140 11.64 4.35 30.15
N ARG A 141 10.30 4.34 30.05
CA ARG A 141 9.57 3.19 29.51
C ARG A 141 9.95 2.88 28.07
N ARG A 142 10.21 3.91 27.25
CA ARG A 142 10.63 3.80 25.86
C ARG A 142 12.03 3.20 25.67
N THR A 143 12.83 3.08 26.75
CA THR A 143 14.13 2.37 26.69
C THR A 143 13.98 0.87 26.55
N THR A 144 12.79 0.31 26.83
CA THR A 144 12.50 -1.12 26.73
C THR A 144 11.43 -1.30 25.66
N ILE A 145 11.80 -1.96 24.58
CA ILE A 145 10.97 -2.11 23.38
C ILE A 145 10.42 -3.53 23.36
N TYR A 146 9.09 -3.62 23.26
CA TYR A 146 8.34 -4.87 23.21
C TYR A 146 7.68 -5.07 21.86
N ALA A 147 7.40 -6.32 21.50
CA ALA A 147 6.70 -6.67 20.28
C ALA A 147 5.25 -6.13 20.31
N PRO A 148 4.83 -5.33 19.29
CA PRO A 148 3.48 -4.78 19.22
C PRO A 148 2.43 -5.81 18.78
N ALA A 149 2.85 -6.86 18.05
CA ALA A 149 2.02 -7.92 17.50
C ALA A 149 2.82 -9.23 17.42
N ASP A 150 2.07 -10.33 17.25
CA ASP A 150 2.66 -11.63 16.94
C ASP A 150 3.24 -11.64 15.54
N GLY A 151 4.43 -12.22 15.36
CA GLY A 151 5.07 -12.28 14.05
C GLY A 151 6.45 -12.91 14.09
N THR A 152 7.15 -12.76 12.98
CA THR A 152 8.55 -13.20 12.82
C THR A 152 9.41 -11.97 12.55
N ILE A 153 10.62 -11.94 13.08
CA ILE A 153 11.58 -10.87 12.82
C ILE A 153 12.10 -11.03 11.40
N SER A 154 11.66 -10.13 10.50
CA SER A 154 12.03 -10.16 9.09
C SER A 154 13.38 -9.50 8.81
N LEU A 155 13.75 -8.53 9.65
CA LEU A 155 15.00 -7.80 9.55
C LEU A 155 15.45 -7.38 10.95
N LEU A 156 16.73 -7.52 11.25
CA LEU A 156 17.38 -7.00 12.44
C LEU A 156 18.53 -6.07 12.00
N SER A 157 18.38 -4.76 12.22
CA SER A 157 19.29 -3.74 11.72
C SER A 157 20.33 -3.28 12.75
N VAL A 158 20.27 -3.77 13.99
CA VAL A 158 21.17 -3.34 15.08
C VAL A 158 21.82 -4.52 15.77
N GLU A 159 22.99 -4.28 16.36
CA GLU A 159 23.76 -5.26 17.12
C GLU A 159 23.84 -4.88 18.61
N LEU A 160 24.16 -5.87 19.46
CA LEU A 160 24.39 -5.64 20.88
C LEU A 160 25.62 -4.73 21.07
N GLY A 161 25.47 -3.67 21.89
CA GLY A 161 26.51 -2.65 22.09
C GLY A 161 26.46 -1.50 21.09
N GLU A 162 25.64 -1.57 20.07
CA GLU A 162 25.47 -0.49 19.10
C GLU A 162 24.70 0.69 19.71
N ARG A 163 25.03 1.90 19.26
CA ARG A 163 24.35 3.11 19.69
C ARG A 163 23.28 3.53 18.73
N VAL A 164 22.03 3.49 19.19
CA VAL A 164 20.86 3.95 18.46
C VAL A 164 20.52 5.41 18.79
N LEU A 165 19.96 6.10 17.83
CA LEU A 165 19.49 7.47 17.95
C LEU A 165 17.97 7.49 17.84
N GLY A 166 17.32 8.27 18.70
CA GLY A 166 15.89 8.51 18.64
C GLY A 166 15.58 9.86 19.27
N THR A 167 14.82 10.68 18.55
CA THR A 167 14.31 11.96 19.07
C THR A 167 12.86 12.12 18.67
N GLN A 168 12.12 12.95 19.39
CA GLN A 168 10.71 13.24 19.04
C GLN A 168 10.55 14.00 17.73
N GLN A 169 11.63 14.60 17.21
CA GLN A 169 11.56 15.43 15.99
C GLN A 169 12.11 14.75 14.75
N MET A 170 12.81 13.64 14.87
CA MET A 170 13.41 12.91 13.73
C MET A 170 13.07 11.43 13.82
N ALA A 171 12.90 10.82 12.66
CA ALA A 171 12.75 9.36 12.57
C ALA A 171 13.98 8.71 13.25
N GLY A 172 13.72 7.89 14.26
CA GLY A 172 14.77 7.18 14.99
C GLY A 172 15.44 6.10 14.13
N THR A 173 16.59 5.60 14.59
CA THR A 173 17.26 4.45 13.97
C THR A 173 16.32 3.26 13.91
N GLU A 174 16.13 2.69 12.71
CA GLU A 174 15.37 1.44 12.54
C GLU A 174 16.12 0.31 13.24
N ILE A 175 15.44 -0.35 14.17
CA ILE A 175 16.03 -1.42 14.98
C ILE A 175 15.76 -2.77 14.34
N LEU A 176 14.48 -3.04 14.05
CA LEU A 176 14.04 -4.32 13.49
C LEU A 176 12.66 -4.17 12.84
N ARG A 177 12.26 -5.22 12.11
CA ARG A 177 10.91 -5.37 11.56
C ARG A 177 10.29 -6.65 12.07
N VAL A 178 9.03 -6.55 12.48
CA VAL A 178 8.20 -7.72 12.82
C VAL A 178 7.15 -7.87 11.71
N ALA A 179 7.12 -9.03 11.08
CA ALA A 179 6.27 -9.33 9.94
C ALA A 179 5.43 -10.58 10.18
N ASN A 180 4.20 -10.57 9.68
CA ASN A 180 3.38 -11.78 9.63
C ASN A 180 3.65 -12.51 8.31
N LEU A 181 4.48 -13.56 8.35
CA LEU A 181 4.86 -14.33 7.17
C LEU A 181 3.80 -15.34 6.70
N ASN A 182 2.68 -15.47 7.43
CA ASN A 182 1.59 -16.38 7.04
C ASN A 182 0.79 -15.88 5.84
N ASN A 183 0.74 -14.56 5.65
CA ASN A 183 0.05 -13.92 4.54
C ASN A 183 1.09 -13.07 3.79
N MET A 184 1.36 -13.51 2.56
CA MET A 184 2.31 -12.82 1.68
C MET A 184 1.56 -12.20 0.51
N GLU A 185 2.00 -11.03 0.10
CA GLU A 185 1.52 -10.32 -1.09
C GLU A 185 2.68 -9.95 -2.00
N VAL A 186 2.39 -9.79 -3.28
CA VAL A 186 3.34 -9.22 -4.25
C VAL A 186 2.93 -7.78 -4.49
N GLU A 187 3.81 -6.84 -4.25
CA GLU A 187 3.62 -5.45 -4.65
C GLU A 187 4.26 -5.26 -6.02
N VAL A 188 3.44 -5.08 -7.05
CA VAL A 188 3.86 -4.91 -8.44
C VAL A 188 3.66 -3.49 -8.91
N ASP A 189 4.53 -3.04 -9.82
CA ASP A 189 4.44 -1.74 -10.46
C ASP A 189 3.77 -1.89 -11.83
N VAL A 190 2.56 -1.36 -11.97
CA VAL A 190 1.73 -1.42 -13.18
C VAL A 190 1.73 -0.06 -13.88
N ASN A 191 1.87 -0.08 -15.20
CA ASN A 191 1.84 1.12 -16.03
C ASN A 191 0.48 1.83 -16.02
N GLU A 192 0.48 3.14 -16.18
CA GLU A 192 -0.74 3.98 -16.25
C GLU A 192 -1.74 3.53 -17.32
N ASN A 193 -1.27 3.02 -18.46
CA ASN A 193 -2.16 2.56 -19.54
C ASN A 193 -2.91 1.28 -19.18
N ASP A 194 -2.36 0.46 -18.28
CA ASP A 194 -2.90 -0.85 -17.96
C ASP A 194 -3.65 -0.88 -16.62
N ILE A 195 -3.37 0.07 -15.71
CA ILE A 195 -4.04 0.14 -14.41
C ILE A 195 -5.55 0.32 -14.53
N VAL A 196 -6.03 1.00 -15.60
CA VAL A 196 -7.45 1.24 -15.85
C VAL A 196 -8.22 -0.06 -16.13
N LYS A 197 -7.52 -1.12 -16.56
CA LYS A 197 -8.11 -2.42 -16.88
C LYS A 197 -8.25 -3.31 -15.65
N ILE A 198 -7.47 -3.05 -14.59
CA ILE A 198 -7.38 -3.89 -13.38
C ILE A 198 -8.46 -3.51 -12.39
N SER A 199 -9.08 -4.52 -11.78
CA SER A 199 -10.08 -4.34 -10.73
C SER A 199 -9.69 -5.13 -9.47
N ILE A 200 -10.13 -4.61 -8.31
CA ILE A 200 -9.96 -5.36 -7.06
C ILE A 200 -10.77 -6.64 -7.15
N GLY A 201 -10.12 -7.77 -6.81
CA GLY A 201 -10.71 -9.10 -6.90
C GLY A 201 -10.32 -9.87 -8.17
N ASP A 202 -9.60 -9.27 -9.11
CA ASP A 202 -9.11 -9.97 -10.29
C ASP A 202 -8.16 -11.10 -9.87
N GLU A 203 -8.29 -12.25 -10.57
CA GLU A 203 -7.39 -13.38 -10.39
C GLU A 203 -6.03 -13.07 -11.03
N ALA A 204 -4.96 -13.56 -10.42
CA ALA A 204 -3.62 -13.40 -10.96
C ALA A 204 -2.84 -14.69 -10.88
N LYS A 205 -2.00 -14.91 -11.87
CA LYS A 205 -0.94 -15.92 -11.85
C LYS A 205 0.36 -15.26 -11.41
N ILE A 206 1.05 -15.90 -10.48
CA ILE A 206 2.28 -15.38 -9.89
C ILE A 206 3.38 -16.37 -10.16
N GLU A 207 4.42 -15.92 -10.83
CA GLU A 207 5.66 -16.66 -11.06
C GLU A 207 6.76 -16.05 -10.21
N VAL A 208 7.33 -16.84 -9.31
CA VAL A 208 8.41 -16.40 -8.42
C VAL A 208 9.74 -16.90 -8.98
N ASP A 209 10.70 -16.02 -9.18
CA ASP A 209 12.00 -16.33 -9.78
C ASP A 209 12.76 -17.46 -9.05
N ALA A 210 12.54 -17.56 -7.72
CA ALA A 210 13.14 -18.62 -6.90
C ALA A 210 12.53 -20.00 -7.12
N TYR A 211 11.33 -20.09 -7.69
CA TYR A 211 10.58 -21.33 -7.90
C TYR A 211 10.29 -21.56 -9.39
N LEU A 212 11.32 -21.85 -10.16
CA LEU A 212 11.22 -22.11 -11.60
C LEU A 212 10.17 -23.18 -11.91
N LYS A 213 9.32 -22.93 -12.90
CA LYS A 213 8.24 -23.81 -13.38
C LYS A 213 7.05 -24.01 -12.44
N LYS A 214 6.90 -23.15 -11.41
CA LYS A 214 5.77 -23.23 -10.51
C LYS A 214 4.99 -21.93 -10.56
N GLU A 215 3.72 -22.04 -10.94
CA GLU A 215 2.76 -20.92 -10.94
C GLU A 215 1.97 -20.94 -9.63
N PHE A 216 1.85 -19.79 -9.00
CA PHE A 216 1.02 -19.59 -7.82
C PHE A 216 -0.20 -18.77 -8.19
N LYS A 217 -1.30 -19.00 -7.52
CA LYS A 217 -2.52 -18.22 -7.69
C LYS A 217 -2.56 -17.07 -6.70
N GLY A 218 -3.03 -15.93 -7.15
CA GLY A 218 -3.25 -14.74 -6.33
C GLY A 218 -4.52 -14.03 -6.67
N ILE A 219 -4.88 -13.07 -5.83
CA ILE A 219 -6.02 -12.17 -6.02
C ILE A 219 -5.57 -10.74 -5.74
N VAL A 220 -5.99 -9.82 -6.60
CA VAL A 220 -5.75 -8.38 -6.40
C VAL A 220 -6.53 -7.90 -5.18
N THR A 221 -5.81 -7.40 -4.17
CA THR A 221 -6.40 -6.93 -2.91
C THR A 221 -6.49 -5.41 -2.83
N SER A 222 -5.53 -4.71 -3.43
CA SER A 222 -5.47 -3.25 -3.36
C SER A 222 -4.78 -2.67 -4.59
N ILE A 223 -5.28 -1.51 -5.02
CA ILE A 223 -4.72 -0.70 -6.09
C ILE A 223 -4.44 0.67 -5.50
N SER A 224 -3.21 1.19 -5.66
CA SER A 224 -2.85 2.52 -5.19
C SER A 224 -3.58 3.60 -5.99
N ASN A 225 -4.17 4.57 -5.29
CA ASN A 225 -4.83 5.71 -5.92
C ASN A 225 -3.84 6.81 -6.35
N SER A 226 -2.58 6.71 -5.94
CA SER A 226 -1.53 7.66 -6.33
C SER A 226 -0.44 6.94 -7.08
N ALA A 227 0.06 7.59 -8.13
CA ALA A 227 1.24 7.12 -8.82
C ALA A 227 2.46 7.11 -7.90
N SER A 228 3.35 6.15 -8.09
CA SER A 228 4.69 6.18 -7.51
C SER A 228 5.42 7.39 -8.10
N THR A 229 5.77 8.36 -7.24
CA THR A 229 6.33 9.64 -7.68
C THR A 229 7.70 9.40 -8.31
N ALA A 230 7.78 9.48 -9.62
CA ALA A 230 9.04 9.56 -10.32
C ALA A 230 9.65 10.95 -10.10
N LEU A 231 10.89 10.99 -9.64
CA LEU A 231 11.64 12.25 -9.36
C LEU A 231 12.10 12.97 -10.63
N THR A 232 11.88 12.41 -11.81
CA THR A 232 12.29 12.95 -13.11
C THR A 232 11.17 12.87 -14.14
N ALA A 233 11.03 13.90 -14.99
CA ALA A 233 9.96 14.05 -15.97
C ALA A 233 9.93 12.97 -17.08
N ASP A 234 10.99 12.19 -17.24
CA ASP A 234 11.13 11.15 -18.28
C ASP A 234 10.82 9.72 -17.78
N GLN A 235 10.39 9.56 -16.52
CA GLN A 235 10.04 8.24 -16.00
C GLN A 235 8.57 7.89 -16.24
N VAL A 236 8.36 6.64 -16.63
CA VAL A 236 7.02 6.07 -16.84
C VAL A 236 6.25 6.09 -15.53
N THR A 237 5.02 6.59 -15.58
CA THR A 237 4.13 6.62 -14.42
C THR A 237 3.64 5.22 -14.11
N ASN A 238 3.97 4.72 -12.92
CA ASN A 238 3.56 3.41 -12.43
C ASN A 238 2.68 3.54 -11.20
N PHE A 239 1.73 2.61 -11.06
CA PHE A 239 0.85 2.48 -9.91
C PHE A 239 1.15 1.16 -9.20
N LYS A 240 1.16 1.20 -7.87
CA LYS A 240 1.38 0.00 -7.06
C LYS A 240 0.10 -0.80 -6.92
N VAL A 241 0.19 -2.06 -7.29
CA VAL A 241 -0.90 -3.03 -7.14
C VAL A 241 -0.42 -4.14 -6.21
N LYS A 242 -1.25 -4.49 -5.23
CA LYS A 242 -0.97 -5.56 -4.28
C LYS A 242 -1.79 -6.79 -4.63
N VAL A 243 -1.11 -7.90 -4.79
CA VAL A 243 -1.69 -9.20 -5.13
C VAL A 243 -1.36 -10.19 -4.03
N ARG A 244 -2.37 -10.65 -3.29
CA ARG A 244 -2.20 -11.65 -2.23
C ARG A 244 -2.00 -13.03 -2.85
N ILE A 245 -1.00 -13.76 -2.37
CA ILE A 245 -0.77 -15.16 -2.74
C ILE A 245 -1.73 -16.05 -1.96
N LEU A 246 -2.48 -16.89 -2.67
CA LEU A 246 -3.42 -17.83 -2.05
C LEU A 246 -2.67 -19.02 -1.42
N LYS A 247 -2.99 -19.35 -0.18
CA LYS A 247 -2.34 -20.46 0.55
C LYS A 247 -2.53 -21.81 -0.15
N GLU A 248 -3.69 -22.02 -0.75
CA GLU A 248 -4.03 -23.22 -1.51
C GLU A 248 -3.04 -23.51 -2.66
N SER A 249 -2.38 -22.46 -3.20
CA SER A 249 -1.46 -22.63 -4.33
C SER A 249 -0.06 -23.10 -3.95
N TYR A 250 0.29 -23.11 -2.65
CA TYR A 250 1.59 -23.52 -2.16
C TYR A 250 1.55 -24.48 -0.96
N GLU A 251 0.40 -25.12 -0.70
CA GLU A 251 0.24 -26.09 0.38
C GLU A 251 1.24 -27.25 0.28
N ASP A 252 1.56 -27.70 -0.94
CA ASP A 252 2.55 -28.74 -1.21
C ASP A 252 3.99 -28.35 -0.77
N LEU A 253 4.31 -27.04 -0.69
CA LEU A 253 5.59 -26.56 -0.16
C LEU A 253 5.61 -26.53 1.38
N LEU A 254 4.45 -26.65 2.02
CA LEU A 254 4.29 -26.62 3.46
C LEU A 254 4.33 -28.04 4.06
N GLU A 255 4.18 -29.10 3.26
CA GLU A 255 4.20 -30.48 3.76
C GLU A 255 5.52 -30.79 4.49
N GLY A 256 5.40 -31.26 5.74
CA GLY A 256 6.55 -31.60 6.59
C GLY A 256 7.30 -30.41 7.19
N LYS A 257 6.79 -29.18 7.08
CA LYS A 257 7.38 -27.98 7.67
C LYS A 257 6.59 -27.51 8.91
N PRO A 258 7.21 -26.73 9.81
CA PRO A 258 6.51 -26.13 10.93
C PRO A 258 5.30 -25.26 10.48
N ALA A 259 4.26 -25.18 11.29
CA ALA A 259 3.02 -24.48 10.96
C ALA A 259 3.20 -22.99 10.55
N ASN A 260 4.31 -22.38 10.94
CA ASN A 260 4.61 -20.97 10.66
C ASN A 260 5.73 -20.81 9.62
N TYR A 261 6.04 -21.87 8.88
CA TYR A 261 7.02 -21.78 7.78
C TYR A 261 6.39 -21.09 6.58
N SER A 262 7.05 -20.04 6.09
CA SER A 262 6.71 -19.43 4.79
C SER A 262 7.75 -19.81 3.75
N PRO A 263 7.36 -20.36 2.60
CA PRO A 263 8.29 -20.63 1.50
C PRO A 263 8.80 -19.35 0.86
N PHE A 264 8.05 -18.26 1.03
CA PHE A 264 8.40 -16.94 0.47
C PHE A 264 9.14 -16.11 1.51
N ARG A 265 10.18 -15.42 1.07
CA ARG A 265 10.90 -14.45 1.90
C ARG A 265 10.64 -13.03 1.40
N PRO A 266 10.48 -12.05 2.30
CA PRO A 266 10.40 -10.65 1.91
C PRO A 266 11.57 -10.25 1.01
N GLY A 267 11.27 -9.52 -0.07
CA GLY A 267 12.26 -9.07 -1.04
C GLY A 267 12.47 -9.98 -2.25
N MET A 268 11.90 -11.20 -2.29
CA MET A 268 11.93 -12.05 -3.49
C MET A 268 11.22 -11.35 -4.66
N THR A 269 11.78 -11.51 -5.87
CA THR A 269 11.17 -10.99 -7.10
C THR A 269 10.15 -11.98 -7.63
N ALA A 270 9.05 -11.43 -8.14
CA ALA A 270 7.99 -12.20 -8.79
C ALA A 270 7.41 -11.42 -9.98
N THR A 271 7.00 -12.17 -10.99
CA THR A 271 6.20 -11.67 -12.11
C THR A 271 4.76 -12.06 -11.88
N VAL A 272 3.85 -11.14 -12.11
CA VAL A 272 2.41 -11.35 -11.88
C VAL A 272 1.66 -11.02 -13.16
N ASP A 273 0.90 -12.00 -13.66
CA ASP A 273 -0.01 -11.84 -14.78
C ASP A 273 -1.44 -11.71 -14.25
N ILE A 274 -1.94 -10.50 -14.21
CA ILE A 274 -3.28 -10.18 -13.71
C ILE A 274 -4.29 -10.41 -14.83
N ILE A 275 -5.29 -11.26 -14.59
CA ILE A 275 -6.35 -11.58 -15.54
C ILE A 275 -7.43 -10.52 -15.42
N THR A 276 -7.48 -9.61 -16.39
CA THR A 276 -8.42 -8.49 -16.36
C THR A 276 -9.76 -8.85 -16.99
N LYS A 277 -9.73 -9.62 -18.08
CA LYS A 277 -10.96 -10.09 -18.74
C LYS A 277 -10.76 -11.49 -19.31
N ARG A 278 -11.81 -12.30 -19.20
CA ARG A 278 -11.89 -13.63 -19.80
C ARG A 278 -13.16 -13.72 -20.64
N ARG A 279 -13.01 -14.12 -21.88
CA ARG A 279 -14.14 -14.42 -22.76
C ARG A 279 -13.99 -15.80 -23.38
N GLU A 280 -15.04 -16.58 -23.25
CA GLU A 280 -15.09 -17.96 -23.74
C GLU A 280 -15.91 -18.02 -25.03
N LYS A 281 -15.54 -18.95 -25.92
CA LYS A 281 -16.26 -19.21 -27.19
C LYS A 281 -16.35 -17.97 -28.09
N VAL A 282 -15.28 -17.21 -28.18
CA VAL A 282 -15.18 -16.07 -29.09
C VAL A 282 -14.39 -16.43 -30.34
N ILE A 283 -14.64 -15.73 -31.44
CA ILE A 283 -13.86 -15.90 -32.66
C ILE A 283 -12.53 -15.22 -32.46
N GLY A 284 -11.47 -16.03 -32.25
CA GLY A 284 -10.08 -15.57 -32.12
C GLY A 284 -9.36 -15.70 -33.46
N VAL A 285 -8.57 -14.67 -33.75
CA VAL A 285 -7.67 -14.65 -34.93
C VAL A 285 -6.26 -14.26 -34.45
N PRO A 286 -5.19 -14.80 -35.07
CA PRO A 286 -3.83 -14.35 -34.74
C PRO A 286 -3.69 -12.84 -34.95
N ILE A 287 -3.01 -12.15 -34.04
CA ILE A 287 -2.77 -10.70 -34.11
C ILE A 287 -2.10 -10.32 -35.45
N SER A 288 -1.26 -11.21 -36.00
CA SER A 288 -0.60 -11.00 -37.29
C SER A 288 -1.54 -10.92 -38.49
N ALA A 289 -2.82 -11.35 -38.36
CA ALA A 289 -3.81 -11.30 -39.42
C ALA A 289 -4.58 -9.96 -39.43
N VAL A 290 -4.53 -9.18 -38.38
CA VAL A 290 -5.21 -7.90 -38.25
C VAL A 290 -4.30 -6.79 -38.75
N VAL A 291 -4.78 -6.01 -39.72
CA VAL A 291 -4.05 -4.88 -40.29
C VAL A 291 -4.85 -3.59 -40.18
N ILE A 292 -4.16 -2.49 -40.00
CA ILE A 292 -4.78 -1.15 -39.98
C ILE A 292 -4.63 -0.56 -41.35
N LYS A 293 -5.73 -0.22 -42.00
CA LYS A 293 -5.76 0.47 -43.31
C LYS A 293 -6.53 1.79 -43.21
N GLU A 294 -5.98 2.82 -43.83
CA GLU A 294 -6.60 4.15 -43.92
C GLU A 294 -7.53 4.24 -45.16
N ASP A 295 -7.24 3.47 -46.21
CA ASP A 295 -8.04 3.44 -47.45
C ASP A 295 -8.81 2.11 -47.58
N THR A 296 -10.12 2.20 -47.46
CA THR A 296 -11.06 1.07 -47.57
C THR A 296 -11.97 1.22 -48.78
N THR A 297 -11.51 1.87 -49.86
CA THR A 297 -12.31 2.30 -51.00
C THR A 297 -13.10 1.18 -51.66
N SER A 298 -12.62 -0.08 -51.60
CA SER A 298 -13.33 -1.27 -52.10
C SER A 298 -14.41 -1.82 -51.16
N VAL A 299 -14.42 -1.42 -49.89
CA VAL A 299 -15.35 -1.93 -48.85
C VAL A 299 -16.47 -0.93 -48.55
N LYS A 300 -16.28 0.36 -48.87
CA LYS A 300 -17.26 1.43 -48.62
C LYS A 300 -18.66 1.17 -49.14
N LYS A 301 -18.80 0.44 -50.25
CA LYS A 301 -20.13 0.21 -50.89
C LYS A 301 -21.00 -0.79 -50.12
N ASP A 302 -20.39 -1.81 -49.52
CA ASP A 302 -21.16 -2.90 -48.89
C ASP A 302 -21.46 -2.59 -47.40
N ILE A 303 -20.55 -1.89 -46.69
CA ILE A 303 -20.72 -1.55 -45.28
C ILE A 303 -21.58 -0.32 -45.06
N MET A 304 -21.54 0.67 -45.97
CA MET A 304 -22.48 1.81 -45.90
C MET A 304 -23.94 1.38 -46.02
N ALA A 305 -24.21 0.30 -46.72
CA ALA A 305 -25.58 -0.24 -46.84
C ALA A 305 -26.06 -0.96 -45.55
N GLU A 306 -25.14 -1.52 -44.76
CA GLU A 306 -25.47 -2.16 -43.48
C GLU A 306 -25.45 -1.15 -42.29
N LEU A 307 -24.51 -0.22 -42.28
CA LEU A 307 -24.40 0.83 -41.24
C LEU A 307 -25.50 1.91 -41.37
N GLU A 308 -25.96 2.22 -42.59
CA GLU A 308 -27.12 3.13 -42.82
C GLU A 308 -28.42 2.58 -42.22
N LYS A 309 -28.51 1.29 -41.94
CA LYS A 309 -29.67 0.69 -41.25
C LYS A 309 -29.60 0.86 -39.72
N GLU A 310 -28.40 0.96 -39.13
CA GLU A 310 -28.20 1.15 -37.68
C GLU A 310 -27.99 2.62 -37.25
N GLU A 311 -27.57 3.52 -38.19
CA GLU A 311 -27.22 4.91 -37.88
C GLU A 311 -28.29 5.96 -38.21
N LYS A 312 -29.54 5.57 -38.47
CA LYS A 312 -30.62 6.58 -38.62
C LYS A 312 -30.88 7.43 -37.36
N GLU A 313 -30.14 7.22 -36.28
CA GLU A 313 -30.32 7.97 -35.01
C GLU A 313 -29.15 8.86 -34.56
N LYS A 314 -27.99 8.92 -35.23
CA LYS A 314 -26.95 9.90 -34.86
C LYS A 314 -26.23 10.51 -36.06
N LYS A 315 -26.59 11.75 -36.39
CA LYS A 315 -25.83 12.64 -37.28
C LYS A 315 -24.43 12.87 -36.76
N GLY A 316 -23.40 12.33 -37.40
CA GLY A 316 -21.98 12.57 -37.09
C GLY A 316 -21.18 12.87 -38.35
N THR A 317 -20.50 13.99 -38.35
CA THR A 317 -19.70 14.60 -39.43
C THR A 317 -18.55 13.67 -39.87
N TYR A 318 -18.38 13.47 -41.17
CA TYR A 318 -17.27 12.78 -41.82
C TYR A 318 -15.90 13.33 -41.33
N LYS A 319 -15.04 12.45 -40.74
CA LYS A 319 -13.66 12.76 -40.42
C LYS A 319 -12.72 11.98 -41.34
N PRO A 320 -11.79 12.64 -42.05
CA PRO A 320 -10.97 12.02 -43.12
C PRO A 320 -9.83 11.12 -42.64
N ASP A 321 -9.56 10.94 -41.32
CA ASP A 321 -8.44 10.18 -40.79
C ASP A 321 -8.86 8.96 -39.91
N GLN A 322 -9.91 8.28 -40.30
CA GLN A 322 -10.38 7.12 -39.54
C GLN A 322 -9.62 5.86 -39.95
N LYS A 323 -8.77 5.35 -39.09
CA LYS A 323 -8.06 4.07 -39.22
C LYS A 323 -9.05 2.94 -38.98
N TYR A 324 -9.10 1.96 -39.89
CA TYR A 324 -9.98 0.80 -39.77
C TYR A 324 -9.14 -0.46 -39.55
N GLU A 325 -9.54 -1.27 -38.58
CA GLU A 325 -9.01 -2.61 -38.39
C GLU A 325 -9.64 -3.55 -39.40
N CYS A 326 -8.80 -4.24 -40.17
CA CYS A 326 -9.22 -5.07 -41.27
C CYS A 326 -8.55 -6.44 -41.23
N VAL A 327 -9.22 -7.44 -41.76
CA VAL A 327 -8.69 -8.79 -41.95
C VAL A 327 -8.88 -9.21 -43.39
N PHE A 328 -7.92 -9.90 -43.97
CA PHE A 328 -8.08 -10.49 -45.31
C PHE A 328 -8.67 -11.89 -45.20
N VAL A 329 -9.85 -12.07 -45.78
CA VAL A 329 -10.56 -13.35 -45.85
C VAL A 329 -10.31 -13.95 -47.22
N LYS A 330 -9.99 -15.22 -47.30
CA LYS A 330 -9.82 -15.97 -48.52
C LYS A 330 -11.21 -16.39 -49.07
N VAL A 331 -11.56 -15.93 -50.24
CA VAL A 331 -12.78 -16.32 -50.97
C VAL A 331 -12.37 -16.97 -52.28
N GLY A 332 -12.38 -18.30 -52.34
CA GLY A 332 -11.77 -19.07 -53.42
C GLY A 332 -10.25 -18.81 -53.47
N ASP A 333 -9.72 -18.36 -54.63
CA ASP A 333 -8.28 -18.05 -54.78
C ASP A 333 -7.95 -16.56 -54.60
N LYS A 334 -8.86 -15.76 -54.04
CA LYS A 334 -8.70 -14.30 -53.92
C LYS A 334 -8.80 -13.84 -52.50
N ALA A 335 -7.97 -12.86 -52.16
CA ALA A 335 -8.03 -12.15 -50.87
C ALA A 335 -9.13 -11.07 -50.94
N LYS A 336 -10.04 -11.05 -49.94
CA LYS A 336 -11.03 -9.99 -49.78
C LYS A 336 -10.78 -9.27 -48.48
N LEU A 337 -10.57 -7.94 -48.57
CA LEU A 337 -10.44 -7.10 -47.38
C LEU A 337 -11.80 -6.95 -46.70
N ARG A 338 -11.85 -7.16 -45.38
CA ARG A 338 -13.06 -6.97 -44.58
C ARG A 338 -12.72 -6.18 -43.32
N VAL A 339 -13.50 -5.13 -43.05
CA VAL A 339 -13.39 -4.36 -41.82
C VAL A 339 -13.99 -5.19 -40.69
N VAL A 340 -13.28 -5.23 -39.59
CA VAL A 340 -13.66 -5.98 -38.38
C VAL A 340 -13.67 -5.05 -37.18
N LYS A 341 -14.42 -5.42 -36.14
CA LYS A 341 -14.35 -4.78 -34.84
C LYS A 341 -13.67 -5.76 -33.88
N THR A 342 -12.54 -5.36 -33.38
CA THR A 342 -11.78 -6.17 -32.42
C THR A 342 -12.28 -6.00 -30.99
N GLY A 343 -11.96 -6.93 -30.15
CA GLY A 343 -12.27 -6.95 -28.71
C GLY A 343 -11.03 -7.08 -27.85
N ILE A 344 -11.07 -8.02 -26.90
CA ILE A 344 -9.92 -8.32 -26.04
C ILE A 344 -8.86 -9.09 -26.82
N GLN A 345 -7.61 -8.97 -26.37
CA GLN A 345 -6.49 -9.69 -26.97
C GLN A 345 -5.66 -10.39 -25.91
N ASP A 346 -5.06 -11.51 -26.29
CA ASP A 346 -4.00 -12.17 -25.55
C ASP A 346 -2.65 -11.98 -26.26
N ASP A 347 -1.58 -12.66 -25.84
CA ASP A 347 -0.24 -12.55 -26.44
C ASP A 347 -0.18 -12.98 -27.91
N THR A 348 -1.12 -13.77 -28.39
CA THR A 348 -1.10 -14.40 -29.72
C THR A 348 -2.32 -14.10 -30.56
N ASN A 349 -3.48 -13.93 -29.94
CA ASN A 349 -4.76 -13.84 -30.59
C ASN A 349 -5.54 -12.59 -30.16
N ILE A 350 -6.40 -12.11 -31.06
CA ILE A 350 -7.32 -11.00 -30.82
C ILE A 350 -8.76 -11.45 -31.09
N GLU A 351 -9.68 -11.07 -30.24
CA GLU A 351 -11.12 -11.32 -30.42
C GLU A 351 -11.67 -10.49 -31.55
N ILE A 352 -12.50 -11.11 -32.39
CA ILE A 352 -13.30 -10.40 -33.37
C ILE A 352 -14.78 -10.40 -32.93
N ILE A 353 -15.26 -9.21 -32.56
CA ILE A 353 -16.65 -9.01 -32.11
C ILE A 353 -17.61 -9.06 -33.28
N SER A 354 -17.23 -8.46 -34.43
CA SER A 354 -18.04 -8.42 -35.61
C SER A 354 -17.20 -8.33 -36.90
N GLY A 355 -17.73 -8.77 -38.02
CA GLY A 355 -17.07 -8.72 -39.32
C GLY A 355 -16.56 -10.07 -39.84
N LEU A 356 -16.46 -11.12 -39.02
CA LEU A 356 -16.08 -12.48 -39.41
C LEU A 356 -17.14 -13.50 -38.98
N LYS A 357 -17.25 -14.59 -39.74
CA LYS A 357 -18.07 -15.75 -39.40
C LYS A 357 -17.20 -16.95 -39.08
N LYS A 358 -17.71 -17.84 -38.21
CA LYS A 358 -17.04 -19.09 -37.87
C LYS A 358 -16.76 -19.93 -39.13
N GLY A 359 -15.53 -20.41 -39.27
CA GLY A 359 -15.10 -21.28 -40.37
C GLY A 359 -14.62 -20.53 -41.61
N GLU A 360 -14.55 -19.21 -41.63
CA GLU A 360 -13.93 -18.45 -42.71
C GLU A 360 -12.38 -18.61 -42.63
N GLU A 361 -11.77 -18.81 -43.82
CA GLU A 361 -10.30 -18.86 -43.90
C GLU A 361 -9.73 -17.45 -43.96
N ILE A 362 -8.81 -17.15 -43.04
CA ILE A 362 -8.12 -15.85 -42.94
C ILE A 362 -6.66 -15.97 -43.36
N ILE A 363 -6.11 -14.90 -43.91
CA ILE A 363 -4.70 -14.83 -44.32
C ILE A 363 -3.88 -14.30 -43.16
N THR A 364 -2.97 -15.12 -42.63
CA THR A 364 -2.24 -14.80 -41.39
C THR A 364 -0.78 -14.37 -41.63
N GLY A 365 -0.26 -14.45 -42.85
CA GLY A 365 1.12 -14.08 -43.01
C GLY A 365 1.71 -14.27 -44.42
N PRO A 366 2.95 -13.84 -44.65
CA PRO A 366 3.82 -13.05 -43.73
C PRO A 366 3.27 -11.64 -43.45
N TYR A 367 3.42 -11.14 -42.20
CA TYR A 367 2.84 -9.85 -41.77
C TYR A 367 3.20 -8.68 -42.69
N THR A 368 4.41 -8.60 -43.19
CA THR A 368 4.86 -7.56 -44.13
C THR A 368 4.07 -7.55 -45.41
N MET A 369 3.75 -8.73 -45.96
CA MET A 369 2.92 -8.85 -47.17
C MET A 369 1.46 -8.48 -46.89
N VAL A 370 0.89 -8.94 -45.78
CA VAL A 370 -0.50 -8.66 -45.39
C VAL A 370 -0.70 -7.18 -45.08
N SER A 371 0.28 -6.53 -44.44
CA SER A 371 0.18 -5.12 -44.01
C SER A 371 0.45 -4.14 -45.15
N LYS A 372 1.43 -4.41 -46.05
CA LYS A 372 1.89 -3.45 -47.07
C LYS A 372 1.46 -3.79 -48.49
N ASP A 373 1.65 -5.04 -48.88
CA ASP A 373 1.62 -5.42 -50.30
C ASP A 373 0.26 -5.99 -50.74
N LEU A 374 -0.48 -6.66 -49.84
CA LEU A 374 -1.72 -7.33 -50.20
C LEU A 374 -2.87 -6.34 -50.42
N VAL A 375 -3.50 -6.43 -51.58
CA VAL A 375 -4.65 -5.63 -51.99
C VAL A 375 -5.89 -6.53 -52.19
N SER A 376 -7.08 -5.97 -52.02
CA SER A 376 -8.34 -6.71 -52.24
C SER A 376 -8.41 -7.22 -53.71
N ASN A 377 -8.70 -8.51 -53.86
CA ASN A 377 -8.76 -9.28 -55.12
C ASN A 377 -7.43 -9.90 -55.61
N ASP A 378 -6.34 -9.77 -54.86
CA ASP A 378 -5.11 -10.47 -55.19
C ASP A 378 -5.28 -11.99 -55.10
N LYS A 379 -4.57 -12.74 -55.98
CA LYS A 379 -4.56 -14.20 -55.94
C LYS A 379 -3.64 -14.68 -54.83
N VAL A 380 -4.16 -15.52 -53.95
CA VAL A 380 -3.42 -16.12 -52.83
C VAL A 380 -3.36 -17.63 -52.96
N LYS A 381 -2.20 -18.20 -52.61
CA LYS A 381 -2.01 -19.64 -52.53
C LYS A 381 -1.84 -20.03 -51.06
N THR A 382 -2.45 -21.12 -50.65
CA THR A 382 -2.21 -21.73 -49.34
C THR A 382 -0.93 -22.55 -49.38
N GLU A 383 -0.02 -22.33 -48.38
CA GLU A 383 1.04 -23.29 -48.09
C GLU A 383 0.51 -24.33 -47.11
N ASP A 384 0.60 -25.60 -47.46
CA ASP A 384 0.26 -26.68 -46.55
C ASP A 384 1.32 -26.76 -45.44
N LYS A 385 0.91 -26.69 -44.18
CA LYS A 385 1.75 -26.76 -42.99
C LYS A 385 2.55 -28.06 -42.83
N SER A 386 2.47 -29.01 -43.80
CA SER A 386 3.15 -30.27 -43.74
C SER A 386 4.65 -30.25 -44.17
N SER A 387 5.17 -29.14 -44.71
CA SER A 387 6.52 -29.04 -45.26
C SER A 387 7.55 -28.29 -44.40
N SER A 388 7.21 -27.75 -43.23
CA SER A 388 8.14 -26.99 -42.37
C SER A 388 8.61 -27.75 -41.12
N LYS A 389 8.67 -29.12 -41.19
CA LYS A 389 9.46 -29.95 -40.27
C LYS A 389 10.58 -30.58 -41.05
N LYS A 390 11.65 -29.84 -41.23
CA LYS A 390 13.00 -30.37 -41.47
C LYS A 390 14.01 -29.50 -40.75
#